data_938d3b6b8fac309b8d222fec758ff77d
#
_entry.id   938d3b6b8fac309b8d222fec758ff77d
#
_cell.length_a   1.000
_cell.length_b   1.000
_cell.length_c   1.000
_cell.angle_alpha   90.00
_cell.angle_beta   90.00
_cell.angle_gamma   90.00
#
_symmetry.space_group_name_H-M   'P 1'
#
loop_
_entity.id
_entity.type
_entity.pdbx_description
1 polymer ?
#
loop_
_entity_poly.entity_id
_entity_poly.type
_entity_poly.pdbx_seq_one_letter_code
_entity_poly.pdbx_strand_id
1 'polypeptide(L)'
;FPSGQGLVFIYGDRGSDTRISTLFTAFFNPNNKSFSELNQFVFDLPKPKKYKRNIADLTLKLDGSLWSAATSDPGNEGPFSTFIYELGQFNHSGTFIPTHPNLLKPIMTFDGQKVEAMMFQKEALVLMTDNNNFGASLKFMD
;
A
#
# COMPACT_ATOMS: atom_id res chain seq x y z
N PHE A 1 4.34 13.26 2.38
CA PHE A 1 5.70 13.17 1.86
C PHE A 1 6.15 14.56 1.38
N PRO A 2 7.23 15.14 1.94
CA PRO A 2 7.77 16.44 1.52
C PRO A 2 8.41 16.33 0.13
N SER A 3 8.13 17.30 -0.73
CA SER A 3 8.78 17.47 -2.03
C SER A 3 9.23 18.92 -2.22
N GLY A 4 10.00 19.21 -3.26
CA GLY A 4 10.37 20.59 -3.62
C GLY A 4 9.19 21.49 -3.99
N GLN A 5 8.01 20.90 -4.24
CA GLN A 5 6.77 21.61 -4.62
C GLN A 5 5.74 21.67 -3.48
N GLY A 6 6.02 21.09 -2.30
CA GLY A 6 5.11 21.04 -1.15
C GLY A 6 4.98 19.64 -0.56
N LEU A 7 3.78 19.28 -0.11
CA LEU A 7 3.49 17.97 0.42
C LEU A 7 2.81 17.09 -0.65
N VAL A 8 3.33 15.88 -0.85
CA VAL A 8 2.62 14.88 -1.66
C VAL A 8 1.57 14.21 -0.78
N PHE A 9 0.32 14.29 -1.21
CA PHE A 9 -0.78 13.54 -0.65
C PHE A 9 -0.92 12.20 -1.39
N ILE A 10 -1.08 11.11 -0.65
CA ILE A 10 -1.21 9.76 -1.20
C ILE A 10 -2.46 9.12 -0.59
N TYR A 11 -3.32 8.60 -1.46
CA TYR A 11 -4.53 7.90 -1.06
C TYR A 11 -4.71 6.62 -1.88
N GLY A 12 -5.02 5.50 -1.21
CA GLY A 12 -5.31 4.21 -1.84
C GLY A 12 -6.78 3.81 -1.70
N ASP A 13 -7.45 3.55 -2.81
CA ASP A 13 -8.70 2.79 -2.82
C ASP A 13 -8.35 1.31 -2.88
N ARG A 14 -8.71 0.58 -1.82
CA ARG A 14 -8.36 -0.83 -1.65
C ARG A 14 -8.91 -1.78 -2.71
N GLY A 15 -9.95 -1.36 -3.46
CA GLY A 15 -10.62 -2.22 -4.43
C GLY A 15 -11.41 -3.39 -3.80
N SER A 16 -11.80 -4.33 -4.66
CA SER A 16 -12.48 -5.59 -4.30
C SER A 16 -12.32 -6.61 -5.43
N ASP A 17 -12.97 -7.77 -5.35
CA ASP A 17 -12.99 -8.76 -6.44
C ASP A 17 -13.63 -8.22 -7.74
N THR A 18 -14.51 -7.23 -7.61
CA THR A 18 -15.25 -6.61 -8.73
C THR A 18 -14.88 -5.16 -9.02
N ARG A 19 -14.06 -4.56 -8.18
CA ARG A 19 -13.62 -3.15 -8.30
C ARG A 19 -12.12 -3.05 -8.24
N ILE A 20 -11.54 -2.45 -9.25
CA ILE A 20 -10.10 -2.30 -9.36
C ILE A 20 -9.55 -1.35 -8.28
N SER A 21 -8.36 -1.64 -7.82
CA SER A 21 -7.66 -0.81 -6.82
C SER A 21 -7.01 0.39 -7.49
N THR A 22 -7.08 1.53 -6.85
CA THR A 22 -6.59 2.78 -7.42
C THR A 22 -5.78 3.55 -6.39
N LEU A 23 -4.61 3.99 -6.79
CA LEU A 23 -3.77 4.93 -6.06
C LEU A 23 -4.00 6.33 -6.62
N PHE A 24 -4.24 7.30 -5.74
CA PHE A 24 -4.30 8.72 -6.07
C PHE A 24 -3.14 9.45 -5.45
N THR A 25 -2.52 10.35 -6.20
CA THR A 25 -1.50 11.28 -5.70
C THR A 25 -1.86 12.70 -6.08
N ALA A 26 -1.56 13.65 -5.21
CA ALA A 26 -1.75 15.07 -5.46
C ALA A 26 -0.71 15.88 -4.69
N PHE A 27 -0.41 17.09 -5.14
CA PHE A 27 0.33 18.05 -4.32
C PHE A 27 -0.64 18.83 -3.42
N PHE A 28 -0.29 18.93 -2.15
CA PHE A 28 -1.01 19.75 -1.19
C PHE A 28 -0.18 20.97 -0.82
N ASN A 29 -0.73 22.14 -1.03
CA ASN A 29 -0.16 23.40 -0.58
C ASN A 29 -0.79 23.80 0.76
N PRO A 30 -0.04 23.74 1.88
CA PRO A 30 -0.58 24.04 3.20
C PRO A 30 -0.91 25.54 3.41
N ASN A 31 -0.30 26.43 2.63
CA ASN A 31 -0.50 27.88 2.79
C ASN A 31 -1.89 28.31 2.32
N ASN A 32 -2.33 27.82 1.17
CA ASN A 32 -3.66 28.14 0.62
C ASN A 32 -4.66 26.98 0.75
N LYS A 33 -4.24 25.85 1.38
CA LYS A 33 -5.05 24.65 1.62
C LYS A 33 -5.66 24.06 0.34
N SER A 34 -4.90 24.09 -0.76
CA SER A 34 -5.35 23.58 -2.06
C SER A 34 -4.59 22.33 -2.48
N PHE A 35 -5.28 21.51 -3.28
CA PHE A 35 -4.67 20.40 -4.00
C PHE A 35 -4.46 20.78 -5.47
N SER A 36 -3.40 20.25 -6.07
CA SER A 36 -3.09 20.37 -7.49
C SER A 36 -2.50 19.07 -8.02
N GLU A 37 -2.49 18.91 -9.34
CA GLU A 37 -1.89 17.78 -10.05
C GLU A 37 -2.40 16.41 -9.55
N LEU A 38 -3.73 16.26 -9.49
CA LEU A 38 -4.33 14.98 -9.14
C LEU A 38 -4.01 13.94 -10.23
N ASN A 39 -3.27 12.89 -9.82
CA ASN A 39 -2.94 11.75 -10.66
C ASN A 39 -3.63 10.49 -10.13
N GLN A 40 -3.88 9.54 -11.05
CA GLN A 40 -4.54 8.29 -10.76
C GLN A 40 -3.78 7.14 -11.39
N PHE A 41 -3.49 6.09 -10.60
CA PHE A 41 -2.80 4.89 -11.02
C PHE A 41 -3.63 3.67 -10.63
N VAL A 42 -3.85 2.79 -11.61
CA VAL A 42 -4.67 1.59 -11.43
C VAL A 42 -3.75 0.39 -11.22
N PHE A 43 -4.07 -0.45 -10.22
CA PHE A 43 -3.31 -1.65 -9.91
C PHE A 43 -4.16 -2.90 -9.94
N ASP A 44 -3.85 -3.83 -10.85
CA ASP A 44 -4.34 -5.21 -10.83
C ASP A 44 -3.22 -6.14 -10.37
N LEU A 45 -3.15 -6.35 -9.07
CA LEU A 45 -2.09 -7.14 -8.46
C LEU A 45 -2.34 -8.65 -8.71
N PRO A 46 -1.28 -9.44 -9.00
CA PRO A 46 -1.42 -10.85 -9.30
C PRO A 46 -1.92 -11.71 -8.12
N LYS A 47 -1.78 -11.21 -6.90
CA LYS A 47 -2.27 -11.83 -5.65
C LYS A 47 -2.82 -10.75 -4.70
N PRO A 48 -3.82 -11.08 -3.86
CA PRO A 48 -4.59 -12.32 -3.82
C PRO A 48 -5.50 -12.50 -5.04
N LYS A 49 -6.00 -13.72 -5.26
CA LYS A 49 -6.91 -14.02 -6.39
C LYS A 49 -8.38 -13.81 -6.06
N LYS A 50 -8.76 -13.92 -4.77
CA LYS A 50 -10.12 -13.78 -4.26
C LYS A 50 -10.14 -12.95 -2.98
N TYR A 51 -11.29 -12.36 -2.68
CA TYR A 51 -11.51 -11.50 -1.52
C TYR A 51 -10.52 -10.35 -1.45
N LYS A 52 -10.26 -9.77 -2.63
CA LYS A 52 -9.16 -8.83 -2.87
C LYS A 52 -9.35 -7.52 -2.10
N ARG A 53 -8.29 -7.13 -1.41
CA ARG A 53 -8.03 -5.79 -0.89
C ARG A 53 -6.61 -5.43 -1.28
N ASN A 54 -6.40 -5.02 -2.53
CA ASN A 54 -5.07 -4.83 -3.11
C ASN A 54 -4.29 -3.66 -2.49
N ILE A 55 -4.99 -2.69 -1.91
CA ILE A 55 -4.41 -1.59 -1.14
C ILE A 55 -5.08 -1.61 0.23
N ALA A 56 -4.78 -2.62 1.05
CA ALA A 56 -5.27 -2.68 2.44
C ALA A 56 -4.55 -1.63 3.31
N ASP A 57 -3.26 -1.45 3.07
CA ASP A 57 -2.46 -0.38 3.67
C ASP A 57 -1.32 0.05 2.75
N LEU A 58 -0.78 1.25 2.99
CA LEU A 58 0.31 1.86 2.24
C LEU A 58 1.39 2.36 3.19
N THR A 59 2.64 2.12 2.83
CA THR A 59 3.78 2.72 3.55
C THR A 59 4.85 3.21 2.58
N LEU A 60 5.52 4.30 2.96
CA LEU A 60 6.59 4.90 2.18
C LEU A 60 7.93 4.64 2.87
N LYS A 61 8.88 4.10 2.11
CA LYS A 61 10.27 3.94 2.53
C LYS A 61 11.04 5.26 2.36
N LEU A 62 12.15 5.42 3.06
CA LEU A 62 12.96 6.64 3.00
C LEU A 62 13.54 6.93 1.61
N ASP A 63 13.77 5.90 0.80
CA ASP A 63 14.25 6.02 -0.58
C ASP A 63 13.15 6.44 -1.59
N GLY A 64 11.91 6.63 -1.12
CA GLY A 64 10.76 7.01 -1.93
C GLY A 64 9.95 5.83 -2.47
N SER A 65 10.33 4.58 -2.20
CA SER A 65 9.55 3.40 -2.59
C SER A 65 8.23 3.35 -1.84
N LEU A 66 7.12 3.20 -2.57
CA LEU A 66 5.78 3.04 -2.02
C LEU A 66 5.40 1.56 -2.01
N TRP A 67 5.15 1.04 -0.83
CA TRP A 67 4.78 -0.34 -0.61
C TRP A 67 3.31 -0.47 -0.21
N SER A 68 2.68 -1.58 -0.62
CA SER A 68 1.29 -1.90 -0.28
C SER A 68 1.16 -3.29 0.31
N ALA A 69 0.28 -3.43 1.29
CA ALA A 69 -0.28 -4.72 1.69
C ALA A 69 -1.49 -5.06 0.83
N ALA A 70 -1.45 -6.19 0.15
CA ALA A 70 -2.57 -6.75 -0.60
C ALA A 70 -3.10 -7.98 0.13
N THR A 71 -4.31 -7.87 0.67
CA THR A 71 -4.85 -8.87 1.59
C THR A 71 -6.05 -9.60 0.98
N SER A 72 -6.10 -10.93 1.15
CA SER A 72 -7.31 -11.73 0.99
C SER A 72 -8.08 -11.73 2.30
N ASP A 73 -9.27 -11.16 2.29
CA ASP A 73 -10.11 -11.02 3.48
C ASP A 73 -11.52 -11.56 3.22
N PRO A 74 -11.75 -12.86 3.45
CA PRO A 74 -13.06 -13.50 3.24
C PRO A 74 -14.06 -13.26 4.39
N GLY A 75 -13.69 -12.47 5.39
CA GLY A 75 -14.50 -12.21 6.58
C GLY A 75 -13.85 -12.73 7.86
N ASN A 76 -14.64 -12.96 8.93
CA ASN A 76 -14.13 -13.16 10.28
C ASN A 76 -13.37 -14.49 10.50
N GLU A 77 -13.60 -15.49 9.69
CA GLU A 77 -13.08 -16.85 9.87
C GLU A 77 -11.83 -17.16 9.03
N GLY A 78 -11.46 -16.26 8.11
CA GLY A 78 -10.36 -16.54 7.17
C GLY A 78 -10.74 -17.61 6.11
N PRO A 79 -9.76 -18.26 5.46
CA PRO A 79 -8.31 -18.06 5.64
C PRO A 79 -7.85 -16.72 5.10
N PHE A 80 -6.99 -16.05 5.86
CA PHE A 80 -6.35 -14.81 5.44
C PHE A 80 -5.04 -15.10 4.72
N SER A 81 -4.63 -14.16 3.87
CA SER A 81 -3.28 -14.12 3.34
C SER A 81 -2.94 -12.68 2.94
N THR A 82 -1.71 -12.26 3.17
CA THR A 82 -1.24 -10.94 2.76
C THR A 82 0.00 -11.07 1.89
N PHE A 83 0.04 -10.25 0.86
CA PHE A 83 1.13 -10.13 -0.10
C PHE A 83 1.62 -8.68 -0.09
N ILE A 84 2.91 -8.47 0.14
CA ILE A 84 3.50 -7.14 0.12
C ILE A 84 4.07 -6.86 -1.26
N TYR A 85 3.76 -5.70 -1.81
CA TYR A 85 4.20 -5.24 -3.12
C TYR A 85 4.88 -3.88 -3.02
N GLU A 86 5.88 -3.65 -3.86
CA GLU A 86 6.33 -2.32 -4.21
C GLU A 86 5.51 -1.83 -5.41
N LEU A 87 4.66 -0.83 -5.18
CA LEU A 87 3.79 -0.27 -6.22
C LEU A 87 4.51 0.69 -7.15
N GLY A 88 5.61 1.25 -6.71
CA GLY A 88 6.42 2.23 -7.45
C GLY A 88 7.26 3.09 -6.54
N GLN A 89 7.79 4.17 -7.09
CA GLN A 89 8.70 5.06 -6.39
C GLN A 89 8.39 6.52 -6.66
N PHE A 90 8.49 7.35 -5.64
CA PHE A 90 8.49 8.81 -5.78
C PHE A 90 9.90 9.31 -6.08
N ASN A 91 10.04 10.14 -7.10
CA ASN A 91 11.28 10.86 -7.36
C ASN A 91 11.41 12.10 -6.44
N HIS A 92 12.53 12.80 -6.53
CA HIS A 92 12.80 13.98 -5.69
C HIS A 92 11.82 15.14 -5.91
N SER A 93 11.17 15.21 -7.08
CA SER A 93 10.12 16.21 -7.35
C SER A 93 8.76 15.82 -6.79
N GLY A 94 8.63 14.62 -6.22
CA GLY A 94 7.36 14.10 -5.69
C GLY A 94 6.46 13.47 -6.76
N THR A 95 6.97 13.23 -7.96
CA THR A 95 6.24 12.52 -9.02
C THR A 95 6.32 11.02 -8.78
N PHE A 96 5.18 10.35 -8.78
CA PHE A 96 5.11 8.89 -8.65
C PHE A 96 5.38 8.20 -9.98
N ILE A 97 6.28 7.22 -9.95
CA ILE A 97 6.63 6.35 -11.08
C ILE A 97 6.17 4.94 -10.72
N PRO A 98 5.07 4.44 -11.32
CA PRO A 98 4.54 3.12 -10.98
C PRO A 98 5.47 2.00 -11.45
N THR A 99 5.54 0.92 -10.68
CA THR A 99 6.16 -0.33 -11.12
C THR A 99 5.41 -0.89 -12.32
N HIS A 100 6.15 -1.28 -13.36
CA HIS A 100 5.54 -1.84 -14.57
C HIS A 100 4.72 -3.10 -14.22
N PRO A 101 3.50 -3.27 -14.76
CA PRO A 101 2.60 -4.38 -14.40
C PRO A 101 3.26 -5.76 -14.47
N ASN A 102 4.11 -6.02 -15.46
CA ASN A 102 4.81 -7.31 -15.60
C ASN A 102 5.88 -7.56 -14.53
N LEU A 103 6.28 -6.54 -13.77
CA LEU A 103 7.27 -6.62 -12.69
C LEU A 103 6.60 -6.70 -11.31
N LEU A 104 5.28 -6.49 -11.24
CA LEU A 104 4.53 -6.59 -9.98
C LEU A 104 4.50 -8.05 -9.51
N LYS A 105 5.30 -8.34 -8.49
CA LYS A 105 5.34 -9.63 -7.81
C LYS A 105 5.41 -9.40 -6.30
N PRO A 106 4.87 -10.32 -5.48
CA PRO A 106 5.01 -10.21 -4.04
C PRO A 106 6.48 -10.20 -3.63
N ILE A 107 6.86 -9.23 -2.80
CA ILE A 107 8.17 -9.18 -2.14
C ILE A 107 8.15 -10.12 -0.93
N MET A 108 7.02 -10.14 -0.20
CA MET A 108 6.80 -10.98 0.97
C MET A 108 5.39 -11.57 0.91
N THR A 109 5.20 -12.72 1.56
CA THR A 109 3.91 -13.39 1.70
C THR A 109 3.71 -13.83 3.14
N PHE A 110 2.51 -13.60 3.67
CA PHE A 110 2.10 -13.95 5.03
C PHE A 110 0.82 -14.78 4.97
N ASP A 111 0.99 -16.10 4.99
CA ASP A 111 -0.14 -17.04 5.00
C ASP A 111 -0.82 -17.05 6.38
N GLY A 112 -2.14 -17.11 6.39
CA GLY A 112 -2.94 -17.11 7.61
C GLY A 112 -2.98 -15.75 8.32
N GLN A 113 -2.50 -14.67 7.69
CA GLN A 113 -2.40 -13.36 8.35
C GLN A 113 -3.02 -12.26 7.51
N LYS A 114 -3.79 -11.41 8.19
CA LYS A 114 -4.37 -10.19 7.66
C LYS A 114 -3.56 -8.99 8.17
N VAL A 115 -2.67 -8.47 7.33
CA VAL A 115 -1.95 -7.24 7.64
C VAL A 115 -2.89 -6.05 7.44
N GLU A 116 -3.06 -5.25 8.48
CA GLU A 116 -3.93 -4.08 8.49
C GLU A 116 -3.15 -2.76 8.59
N ALA A 117 -1.90 -2.83 9.03
CA ALA A 117 -1.03 -1.66 9.04
C ALA A 117 0.43 -2.04 8.77
N MET A 118 1.13 -1.13 8.11
CA MET A 118 2.56 -1.22 7.82
C MET A 118 3.24 0.11 8.06
N MET A 119 4.47 0.07 8.53
CA MET A 119 5.34 1.25 8.55
C MET A 119 6.81 0.85 8.42
N PHE A 120 7.62 1.72 7.84
CA PHE A 120 9.06 1.59 7.97
C PHE A 120 9.54 2.34 9.21
N GLN A 121 10.31 1.64 10.05
CA GLN A 121 11.11 2.23 11.12
C GLN A 121 12.57 2.14 10.71
N LYS A 122 13.11 3.21 10.13
CA LYS A 122 14.38 3.19 9.38
C LYS A 122 14.28 2.21 8.21
N GLU A 123 15.08 1.14 8.20
CA GLU A 123 15.06 0.10 7.15
C GLU A 123 14.16 -1.11 7.52
N ALA A 124 13.81 -1.26 8.79
CA ALA A 124 12.96 -2.37 9.26
C ALA A 124 11.49 -2.12 8.91
N LEU A 125 10.83 -3.10 8.32
CA LEU A 125 9.39 -3.08 8.09
C LEU A 125 8.67 -3.58 9.35
N VAL A 126 7.78 -2.76 9.89
CA VAL A 126 6.91 -3.12 11.03
C VAL A 126 5.52 -3.38 10.50
N LEU A 127 4.95 -4.52 10.85
CA LEU A 127 3.63 -4.97 10.42
C LEU A 127 2.73 -5.17 11.63
N MET A 128 1.48 -4.74 11.51
CA MET A 128 0.41 -5.08 12.46
C MET A 128 -0.63 -5.93 11.74
N THR A 129 -0.98 -7.06 12.34
CA THR A 129 -2.05 -7.93 11.85
C THR A 129 -3.27 -7.84 12.74
N ASP A 130 -4.44 -7.93 12.15
CA ASP A 130 -5.69 -8.19 12.83
C ASP A 130 -6.39 -9.37 12.14
N ASN A 131 -6.21 -10.56 12.70
CA ASN A 131 -6.78 -11.79 12.16
C ASN A 131 -8.20 -12.05 12.71
N ASN A 132 -8.91 -10.98 13.06
CA ASN A 132 -10.26 -11.02 13.60
C ASN A 132 -10.36 -11.99 14.82
N ASN A 133 -11.12 -13.08 14.71
CA ASN A 133 -11.31 -14.05 15.80
C ASN A 133 -10.03 -14.78 16.24
N PHE A 134 -8.93 -14.71 15.44
CA PHE A 134 -7.66 -15.38 15.72
C PHE A 134 -6.61 -14.46 16.36
N GLY A 135 -7.01 -13.22 16.69
CA GLY A 135 -6.17 -12.26 17.40
C GLY A 135 -5.29 -11.40 16.49
N ALA A 136 -4.52 -10.54 17.14
CA ALA A 136 -3.64 -9.57 16.50
C ALA A 136 -2.17 -9.79 16.88
N SER A 137 -1.25 -9.35 16.04
CA SER A 137 0.19 -9.41 16.33
C SER A 137 0.94 -8.21 15.74
N LEU A 138 2.07 -7.88 16.36
CA LEU A 138 3.04 -6.92 15.85
C LEU A 138 4.31 -7.67 15.45
N LYS A 139 4.84 -7.38 14.27
CA LYS A 139 6.03 -8.03 13.72
C LYS A 139 7.04 -7.00 13.26
N PHE A 140 8.31 -7.29 13.49
CA PHE A 140 9.45 -6.53 13.01
C PHE A 140 10.20 -7.40 11.99
N MET A 141 10.39 -6.87 10.80
CA MET A 141 11.06 -7.55 9.68
C MET A 141 12.32 -6.76 9.34
N ASP A 142 13.46 -7.38 9.55
CA ASP A 142 14.79 -6.81 9.24
C ASP A 142 15.13 -7.02 7.75
#